data_43d876b9459ba247621e953d219fae93
#
_entry.id   43d876b9459ba247621e953d219fae93
#
_cell.length_a   1.000
_cell.length_b   1.000
_cell.length_c   1.000
_cell.angle_alpha   90.00
_cell.angle_beta   90.00
_cell.angle_gamma   90.00
#
_symmetry.space_group_name_H-M   'P 1'
#
loop_
_entity.id
_entity.type
_entity.pdbx_description
1 polymer ?
#
loop_
_entity_poly.entity_id
_entity_poly.type
_entity_poly.pdbx_seq_one_letter_code
_entity_poly.pdbx_strand_id
1 'polypeptide(L)'
;MEKFFPIWDITTWPGNQRDFFYQGVHRHEEYLPCLLLPKRPQGRQPKTVAIQGAPGIGKTILAKKVMFEWARNKFYAHKRWCAFYFHCQEVNQTTDQSFSELIEQKWPGSQDLVSKIMSKPDQLLLLLDGFEELTSTLIDRLEDLSEDWRQKLPGSVLLSSLLSKTMLPEATLLIMIRFTSWQTCKPLLKCPSLVTLPGFNTMEKIKYFQMYFGHTEEGDQVLSFAMENTILFSMCRVPVVCWMVCSGLKQQMERGNNLTQSCPNATSVFVRYISSLFPTRAENFSRKIHQAQLEGLCHLAADSMWHRKWVLGKEDLEEAKLDQTGVTAFLGMSILRRIAGEEDHYVFTLVTF
;
A
#
# COMPACT_ATOMS: atom_id res chain seq x y z
N MET A 1 21.90 2.75 -10.94
CA MET A 1 21.01 2.68 -9.76
C MET A 1 19.56 2.41 -10.15
N GLU A 2 19.03 2.97 -11.24
CA GLU A 2 17.66 2.70 -11.72
C GLU A 2 17.39 1.23 -12.13
N LYS A 3 18.40 0.46 -12.49
CA LYS A 3 18.25 -0.95 -12.89
C LYS A 3 18.04 -1.93 -11.72
N PHE A 4 18.32 -1.52 -10.47
CA PHE A 4 18.22 -2.39 -9.29
C PHE A 4 16.89 -2.28 -8.54
N PHE A 5 16.05 -1.33 -8.89
CA PHE A 5 14.76 -1.13 -8.26
C PHE A 5 13.66 -1.00 -9.31
N PRO A 6 13.14 -2.12 -9.86
CA PRO A 6 11.93 -2.10 -10.70
C PRO A 6 10.69 -1.67 -9.90
N ILE A 7 10.88 -1.24 -8.64
CA ILE A 7 9.90 -0.73 -7.69
C ILE A 7 9.17 0.52 -8.22
N TRP A 8 9.70 1.14 -9.26
CA TRP A 8 9.21 2.39 -9.84
C TRP A 8 8.23 2.20 -10.98
N ASP A 9 7.66 1.03 -11.13
CA ASP A 9 6.50 0.90 -11.98
C ASP A 9 5.31 1.63 -11.33
N ILE A 10 5.42 2.98 -11.30
CA ILE A 10 4.36 3.92 -10.97
C ILE A 10 3.34 3.95 -12.12
N THR A 11 3.38 2.98 -13.02
CA THR A 11 2.41 2.84 -14.11
C THR A 11 1.00 2.56 -13.62
N THR A 12 0.86 2.13 -12.35
CA THR A 12 -0.45 2.02 -11.69
C THR A 12 -1.05 3.36 -11.25
N TRP A 13 -0.28 4.45 -11.30
CA TRP A 13 -0.80 5.80 -11.05
C TRP A 13 -1.03 6.49 -12.38
N PRO A 14 -2.29 6.83 -12.74
CA PRO A 14 -2.60 7.41 -14.04
C PRO A 14 -1.89 8.74 -14.25
N GLY A 15 -1.18 8.85 -15.37
CA GLY A 15 -0.64 10.09 -15.93
C GLY A 15 0.36 10.84 -15.06
N ASN A 16 1.25 11.58 -15.63
CA ASN A 16 2.18 12.65 -15.17
C ASN A 16 2.41 12.91 -13.65
N GLN A 17 1.94 12.01 -12.77
CA GLN A 17 2.01 12.16 -11.30
C GLN A 17 3.38 11.79 -10.73
N ARG A 18 4.36 11.43 -11.56
CA ARG A 18 5.77 11.32 -11.13
C ARG A 18 6.21 12.60 -10.43
N ASP A 19 5.95 13.75 -11.05
CA ASP A 19 6.34 15.05 -10.51
C ASP A 19 5.56 15.38 -9.22
N PHE A 20 4.33 14.94 -9.15
CA PHE A 20 3.47 15.08 -7.99
C PHE A 20 4.00 14.30 -6.78
N PHE A 21 4.37 13.05 -6.97
CA PHE A 21 5.02 12.24 -5.95
C PHE A 21 6.33 12.88 -5.51
N TYR A 22 7.18 13.32 -6.44
CA TYR A 22 8.47 13.93 -6.14
C TYR A 22 8.32 15.28 -5.44
N GLN A 23 7.40 16.15 -5.84
CA GLN A 23 7.20 17.47 -5.23
C GLN A 23 6.54 17.38 -3.85
N GLY A 24 5.55 16.50 -3.67
CA GLY A 24 4.93 16.24 -2.35
C GLY A 24 5.92 15.63 -1.35
N VAL A 25 6.85 14.82 -1.86
CA VAL A 25 7.89 14.12 -1.12
C VAL A 25 8.96 15.08 -0.56
N HIS A 26 9.34 16.13 -1.29
CA HIS A 26 10.45 17.02 -0.87
C HIS A 26 10.20 17.79 0.42
N ARG A 27 8.95 18.03 0.83
CA ARG A 27 8.65 18.77 2.06
C ARG A 27 8.60 17.93 3.33
N HIS A 28 8.59 16.60 3.22
CA HIS A 28 8.60 15.71 4.39
C HIS A 28 10.01 15.18 4.73
N GLU A 29 11.06 15.65 4.05
CA GLU A 29 12.44 15.20 4.28
C GLU A 29 12.90 15.41 5.73
N GLU A 30 12.44 16.47 6.40
CA GLU A 30 12.81 16.76 7.79
C GLU A 30 12.07 15.86 8.81
N TYR A 31 10.86 15.40 8.48
CA TYR A 31 10.01 14.61 9.40
C TYR A 31 10.22 13.11 9.29
N LEU A 32 10.68 12.63 8.14
CA LEU A 32 10.83 11.21 7.88
C LEU A 32 11.76 10.51 8.89
N PRO A 33 12.95 11.05 9.21
CA PRO A 33 13.84 10.48 10.20
C PRO A 33 13.23 10.43 11.60
N CYS A 34 12.51 11.48 11.99
CA CYS A 34 11.86 11.56 13.30
C CYS A 34 10.67 10.59 13.42
N LEU A 35 9.97 10.39 12.31
CA LEU A 35 8.80 9.54 12.23
C LEU A 35 9.18 8.05 12.23
N LEU A 36 10.26 7.71 11.55
CA LEU A 36 10.71 6.33 11.38
C LEU A 36 11.59 5.83 12.51
N LEU A 37 12.32 6.72 13.18
CA LEU A 37 13.15 6.36 14.33
C LEU A 37 12.89 7.34 15.47
N PRO A 38 11.71 7.29 16.09
CA PRO A 38 11.40 8.15 17.21
C PRO A 38 12.43 7.96 18.33
N LYS A 39 13.05 9.05 18.76
CA LYS A 39 13.97 9.00 19.90
C LYS A 39 13.20 8.65 21.16
N ARG A 40 13.57 7.55 21.81
CA ARG A 40 13.06 7.25 23.14
C ARG A 40 13.67 8.23 24.16
N PRO A 41 12.98 8.50 25.29
CA PRO A 41 13.47 9.37 26.36
C PRO A 41 14.86 8.99 26.86
N GLN A 42 15.28 7.73 26.71
CA GLN A 42 16.59 7.20 27.11
C GLN A 42 17.66 7.29 25.98
N GLY A 43 17.39 7.99 24.87
CA GLY A 43 18.36 8.19 23.79
C GLY A 43 18.62 6.98 22.89
N ARG A 44 18.08 5.79 23.19
CA ARG A 44 18.22 4.60 22.32
C ARG A 44 17.16 4.58 21.24
N GLN A 45 17.59 4.40 20.00
CA GLN A 45 16.66 4.21 18.87
C GLN A 45 15.93 2.86 19.00
N PRO A 46 14.63 2.79 18.71
CA PRO A 46 13.91 1.52 18.67
C PRO A 46 14.46 0.65 17.54
N LYS A 47 14.63 -0.64 17.82
CA LYS A 47 15.06 -1.64 16.82
C LYS A 47 13.88 -2.14 15.96
N THR A 48 12.65 -1.90 16.40
CA THR A 48 11.43 -2.27 15.68
C THR A 48 10.48 -1.09 15.69
N VAL A 49 10.07 -0.65 14.51
CA VAL A 49 9.06 0.39 14.30
C VAL A 49 7.92 -0.20 13.48
N ALA A 50 6.74 -0.20 14.05
CA ALA A 50 5.51 -0.61 13.37
C ALA A 50 4.76 0.65 12.91
N ILE A 51 4.54 0.78 11.61
CA ILE A 51 3.78 1.87 10.99
C ILE A 51 2.40 1.34 10.65
N GLN A 52 1.40 1.78 11.41
CA GLN A 52 0.03 1.35 11.19
C GLN A 52 -0.79 2.42 10.48
N GLY A 53 -1.78 1.98 9.70
CA GLY A 53 -2.71 2.90 9.04
C GLY A 53 -3.77 2.18 8.23
N ALA A 54 -4.81 2.92 7.87
CA ALA A 54 -5.92 2.43 7.05
C ALA A 54 -5.45 1.94 5.66
N PRO A 55 -6.22 1.11 4.98
CA PRO A 55 -6.03 0.85 3.55
C PRO A 55 -5.99 2.15 2.76
N GLY A 56 -5.12 2.23 1.74
CA GLY A 56 -5.01 3.44 0.90
C GLY A 56 -4.35 4.66 1.54
N ILE A 57 -3.93 4.59 2.81
CA ILE A 57 -3.30 5.72 3.54
C ILE A 57 -1.87 6.02 3.09
N GLY A 58 -1.28 5.16 2.26
CA GLY A 58 0.06 5.38 1.72
C GLY A 58 1.19 4.63 2.42
N LYS A 59 0.93 3.56 3.18
CA LYS A 59 1.98 2.76 3.86
C LYS A 59 3.06 2.26 2.90
N THR A 60 2.65 1.58 1.84
CA THR A 60 3.56 1.07 0.79
C THR A 60 4.33 2.21 0.10
N ILE A 61 3.65 3.34 -0.16
CA ILE A 61 4.29 4.52 -0.73
C ILE A 61 5.37 5.05 0.21
N LEU A 62 5.09 5.11 1.51
CA LEU A 62 6.05 5.52 2.53
C LEU A 62 7.25 4.56 2.59
N ALA A 63 7.01 3.23 2.56
CA ALA A 63 8.08 2.23 2.53
C ALA A 63 8.99 2.41 1.32
N LYS A 64 8.41 2.57 0.13
CA LYS A 64 9.15 2.84 -1.11
C LYS A 64 9.92 4.16 -1.04
N LYS A 65 9.33 5.20 -0.43
CA LYS A 65 10.00 6.47 -0.20
C LYS A 65 11.22 6.32 0.69
N VAL A 66 11.12 5.58 1.78
CA VAL A 66 12.27 5.29 2.67
C VAL A 66 13.41 4.67 1.89
N MET A 67 13.13 3.69 1.04
CA MET A 67 14.13 3.05 0.19
C MET A 67 14.77 4.04 -0.79
N PHE A 68 13.97 4.92 -1.39
CA PHE A 68 14.45 5.92 -2.33
C PHE A 68 15.37 6.95 -1.67
N GLU A 69 14.97 7.49 -0.52
CA GLU A 69 15.79 8.45 0.23
C GLU A 69 17.07 7.79 0.76
N TRP A 70 17.00 6.52 1.18
CA TRP A 70 18.17 5.74 1.51
C TRP A 70 19.13 5.61 0.31
N ALA A 71 18.64 5.27 -0.88
CA ALA A 71 19.45 5.12 -2.09
C ALA A 71 20.13 6.43 -2.51
N ARG A 72 19.54 7.58 -2.16
CA ARG A 72 20.09 8.92 -2.39
C ARG A 72 21.04 9.39 -1.30
N ASN A 73 21.37 8.54 -0.32
CA ASN A 73 22.17 8.90 0.87
C ASN A 73 21.60 10.07 1.70
N LYS A 74 20.33 10.42 1.52
CA LYS A 74 19.68 11.48 2.31
C LYS A 74 19.20 10.98 3.67
N PHE A 75 19.00 9.68 3.77
CA PHE A 75 18.51 9.01 4.96
C PHE A 75 19.68 8.41 5.73
N TYR A 76 19.86 8.82 7.00
CA TYR A 76 20.93 8.30 7.86
C TYR A 76 22.36 8.50 7.33
N ALA A 77 22.68 9.70 6.87
CA ALA A 77 24.02 10.07 6.39
C ALA A 77 25.16 9.68 7.36
N HIS A 78 24.86 9.46 8.63
CA HIS A 78 25.82 9.08 9.67
C HIS A 78 25.99 7.56 9.87
N LYS A 79 25.11 6.73 9.30
CA LYS A 79 25.20 5.26 9.36
C LYS A 79 25.14 4.69 7.96
N ARG A 80 26.12 3.89 7.60
CA ARG A 80 26.13 3.13 6.34
C ARG A 80 25.16 1.95 6.48
N TRP A 81 23.87 2.21 6.24
CA TRP A 81 22.85 1.18 6.29
C TRP A 81 22.81 0.39 4.99
N CYS A 82 22.68 -0.94 5.12
CA CYS A 82 22.17 -1.77 4.03
C CYS A 82 20.65 -1.90 4.23
N ALA A 83 19.86 -1.45 3.28
CA ALA A 83 18.40 -1.51 3.37
C ALA A 83 17.84 -2.53 2.37
N PHE A 84 16.88 -3.34 2.83
CA PHE A 84 16.15 -4.29 2.00
C PHE A 84 14.65 -4.14 2.22
N TYR A 85 13.93 -4.16 1.12
CA TYR A 85 12.47 -4.15 1.11
C TYR A 85 11.96 -5.55 0.75
N PHE A 86 11.08 -6.07 1.58
CA PHE A 86 10.38 -7.33 1.38
C PHE A 86 8.87 -7.11 1.45
N HIS A 87 8.17 -7.61 0.45
CA HIS A 87 6.75 -7.80 0.56
C HIS A 87 6.49 -9.13 1.26
N CYS A 88 5.70 -9.11 2.34
CA CYS A 88 5.50 -10.30 3.17
C CYS A 88 4.95 -11.50 2.37
N GLN A 89 4.15 -11.22 1.35
CA GLN A 89 3.65 -12.22 0.41
C GLN A 89 4.77 -12.96 -0.32
N GLU A 90 5.81 -12.25 -0.80
CA GLU A 90 6.94 -12.86 -1.50
C GLU A 90 7.67 -13.86 -0.60
N VAL A 91 7.80 -13.54 0.69
CA VAL A 91 8.46 -14.42 1.65
C VAL A 91 7.61 -15.64 1.99
N ASN A 92 6.29 -15.51 2.01
CA ASN A 92 5.37 -16.57 2.41
C ASN A 92 5.05 -17.57 1.28
N GLN A 93 5.22 -17.18 0.03
CA GLN A 93 4.89 -18.03 -1.14
C GLN A 93 5.97 -19.06 -1.51
N THR A 94 7.13 -18.97 -0.91
CA THR A 94 8.27 -19.75 -1.34
C THR A 94 8.37 -21.07 -0.58
N THR A 95 8.94 -22.08 -1.25
CA THR A 95 9.53 -23.26 -0.63
C THR A 95 10.50 -22.83 0.46
N ASP A 96 10.85 -23.74 1.37
CA ASP A 96 11.83 -23.48 2.43
C ASP A 96 13.06 -22.76 1.87
N GLN A 97 13.37 -21.60 2.41
CA GLN A 97 14.49 -20.79 1.99
C GLN A 97 15.22 -20.17 3.19
N SER A 98 16.47 -19.82 2.99
CA SER A 98 17.24 -19.10 4.00
C SER A 98 17.09 -17.58 3.84
N PHE A 99 17.37 -16.84 4.90
CA PHE A 99 17.39 -15.38 4.81
C PHE A 99 18.50 -14.88 3.87
N SER A 100 19.63 -15.62 3.77
CA SER A 100 20.68 -15.32 2.79
C SER A 100 20.18 -15.41 1.36
N GLU A 101 19.42 -16.45 1.02
CA GLU A 101 18.83 -16.62 -0.31
C GLU A 101 17.84 -15.48 -0.63
N LEU A 102 17.04 -15.01 0.35
CA LEU A 102 16.18 -13.85 0.17
C LEU A 102 16.96 -12.56 -0.16
N ILE A 103 18.10 -12.35 0.50
CA ILE A 103 18.97 -11.19 0.21
C ILE A 103 19.57 -11.32 -1.19
N GLU A 104 20.05 -12.52 -1.56
CA GLU A 104 20.64 -12.79 -2.87
C GLU A 104 19.63 -12.59 -4.01
N GLN A 105 18.37 -12.95 -3.82
CA GLN A 105 17.30 -12.68 -4.77
C GLN A 105 17.08 -11.16 -5.01
N LYS A 106 17.20 -10.36 -3.94
CA LYS A 106 17.08 -8.89 -4.04
C LYS A 106 18.34 -8.24 -4.60
N TRP A 107 19.49 -8.87 -4.43
CA TRP A 107 20.77 -8.37 -4.90
C TRP A 107 21.62 -9.48 -5.54
N PRO A 108 21.36 -9.83 -6.80
CA PRO A 108 22.09 -10.89 -7.51
C PRO A 108 23.61 -10.63 -7.55
N GLY A 109 24.39 -11.70 -7.32
CA GLY A 109 25.86 -11.63 -7.29
C GLY A 109 26.45 -11.14 -5.97
N SER A 110 25.67 -11.13 -4.90
CA SER A 110 26.08 -10.64 -3.57
C SER A 110 26.57 -11.74 -2.61
N GLN A 111 26.80 -12.97 -3.04
CA GLN A 111 27.15 -14.10 -2.14
C GLN A 111 28.29 -13.77 -1.18
N ASP A 112 29.39 -13.22 -1.67
CA ASP A 112 30.53 -12.78 -0.84
C ASP A 112 30.19 -11.58 0.06
N LEU A 113 29.22 -10.75 -0.35
CA LEU A 113 28.80 -9.56 0.38
C LEU A 113 27.78 -9.89 1.47
N VAL A 114 26.94 -10.93 1.29
CA VAL A 114 25.92 -11.32 2.28
C VAL A 114 26.58 -11.59 3.64
N SER A 115 27.66 -12.35 3.69
CA SER A 115 28.37 -12.61 4.94
C SER A 115 28.91 -11.33 5.61
N LYS A 116 29.38 -10.35 4.81
CA LYS A 116 29.83 -9.05 5.32
C LYS A 116 28.67 -8.19 5.83
N ILE A 117 27.52 -8.22 5.15
CA ILE A 117 26.31 -7.53 5.56
C ILE A 117 25.81 -8.11 6.88
N MET A 118 25.73 -9.44 6.98
CA MET A 118 25.26 -10.15 8.17
C MET A 118 26.21 -10.05 9.36
N SER A 119 27.49 -9.77 9.15
CA SER A 119 28.44 -9.50 10.23
C SER A 119 28.23 -8.16 10.94
N LYS A 120 27.41 -7.27 10.36
CA LYS A 120 27.09 -5.94 10.91
C LYS A 120 25.58 -5.71 10.96
N PRO A 121 24.82 -6.52 11.70
CA PRO A 121 23.37 -6.45 11.73
C PRO A 121 22.84 -5.11 12.29
N ASP A 122 23.63 -4.38 13.05
CA ASP A 122 23.29 -3.03 13.52
C ASP A 122 23.23 -1.98 12.39
N GLN A 123 23.81 -2.29 11.22
CA GLN A 123 23.76 -1.49 10.01
C GLN A 123 22.73 -1.99 9.00
N LEU A 124 21.83 -2.89 9.41
CA LEU A 124 20.83 -3.47 8.55
C LEU A 124 19.46 -2.86 8.82
N LEU A 125 18.80 -2.38 7.76
CA LEU A 125 17.42 -1.89 7.78
C LEU A 125 16.56 -2.84 6.93
N LEU A 126 15.58 -3.48 7.55
CA LEU A 126 14.63 -4.37 6.89
C LEU A 126 13.26 -3.72 6.89
N LEU A 127 12.70 -3.54 5.72
CA LEU A 127 11.34 -3.04 5.53
C LEU A 127 10.44 -4.21 5.16
N LEU A 128 9.41 -4.43 5.96
CA LEU A 128 8.40 -5.47 5.76
C LEU A 128 7.07 -4.80 5.43
N ASP A 129 6.55 -5.03 4.23
CA ASP A 129 5.27 -4.45 3.77
C ASP A 129 4.26 -5.55 3.44
N GLY A 130 2.97 -5.27 3.54
CA GLY A 130 1.93 -6.24 3.25
C GLY A 130 1.73 -7.29 4.35
N PHE A 131 2.01 -6.94 5.61
CA PHE A 131 1.88 -7.89 6.74
C PHE A 131 0.48 -8.50 6.87
N GLU A 132 -0.54 -7.78 6.48
CA GLU A 132 -1.92 -8.27 6.46
C GLU A 132 -2.18 -9.44 5.51
N GLU A 133 -1.25 -9.70 4.60
CA GLU A 133 -1.33 -10.81 3.65
C GLU A 133 -0.71 -12.10 4.18
N LEU A 134 -0.15 -12.04 5.38
CA LEU A 134 0.28 -13.21 6.10
C LEU A 134 -0.93 -13.88 6.75
N THR A 135 -1.17 -15.10 6.38
CA THR A 135 -2.19 -15.95 7.00
C THR A 135 -1.87 -16.23 8.47
N SER A 136 -2.88 -16.65 9.23
CA SER A 136 -2.85 -16.91 10.68
C SER A 136 -1.71 -17.82 11.18
N THR A 137 -0.95 -18.43 10.29
CA THR A 137 0.11 -19.41 10.56
C THR A 137 1.37 -18.86 11.26
N LEU A 138 1.52 -17.53 11.39
CA LEU A 138 2.68 -16.93 12.06
C LEU A 138 2.73 -17.19 13.56
N ILE A 139 1.57 -17.34 14.21
CA ILE A 139 1.48 -17.43 15.68
C ILE A 139 1.72 -18.86 16.16
N ASP A 140 1.39 -19.85 15.34
CA ASP A 140 1.35 -21.26 15.74
C ASP A 140 2.72 -21.94 15.84
N ARG A 141 3.81 -21.24 15.46
CA ARG A 141 5.17 -21.81 15.38
C ARG A 141 6.24 -21.01 16.13
N LEU A 142 5.90 -20.45 17.27
CA LEU A 142 6.87 -19.74 18.12
C LEU A 142 7.94 -20.65 18.71
N GLU A 143 7.74 -21.96 18.69
CA GLU A 143 8.72 -22.96 19.18
C GLU A 143 9.82 -23.29 18.15
N ASP A 144 9.59 -22.98 16.88
CA ASP A 144 10.50 -23.32 15.78
C ASP A 144 11.44 -22.17 15.36
N LEU A 145 11.55 -21.10 16.18
CA LEU A 145 12.35 -19.93 15.84
C LEU A 145 13.84 -20.26 15.72
N SER A 146 14.50 -19.69 14.70
CA SER A 146 15.92 -19.91 14.44
C SER A 146 16.73 -18.61 14.50
N GLU A 147 17.93 -18.69 15.05
CA GLU A 147 18.94 -17.62 15.03
C GLU A 147 19.78 -17.63 13.74
N ASP A 148 19.84 -18.81 13.08
CA ASP A 148 20.71 -19.00 11.92
C ASP A 148 20.04 -18.52 10.62
N TRP A 149 20.53 -17.40 10.11
CA TRP A 149 20.08 -16.79 8.86
C TRP A 149 20.45 -17.60 7.58
N ARG A 150 21.26 -18.67 7.71
CA ARG A 150 21.62 -19.60 6.62
C ARG A 150 20.71 -20.81 6.58
N GLN A 151 20.01 -21.10 7.66
CA GLN A 151 19.12 -22.23 7.74
C GLN A 151 17.93 -22.02 6.80
N LYS A 152 17.59 -23.05 6.01
CA LYS A 152 16.36 -23.06 5.21
C LYS A 152 15.16 -23.30 6.11
N LEU A 153 14.20 -22.43 6.05
CA LEU A 153 13.03 -22.40 6.90
C LEU A 153 11.78 -22.08 6.07
N PRO A 154 10.60 -22.56 6.49
CA PRO A 154 9.35 -22.05 5.98
C PRO A 154 9.27 -20.52 6.13
N GLY A 155 8.68 -19.82 5.16
CA GLY A 155 8.61 -18.37 5.16
C GLY A 155 7.97 -17.78 6.42
N SER A 156 6.96 -18.46 7.00
CA SER A 156 6.33 -18.07 8.27
C SER A 156 7.30 -18.11 9.45
N VAL A 157 8.13 -19.17 9.56
CA VAL A 157 9.13 -19.32 10.63
C VAL A 157 10.24 -18.28 10.46
N LEU A 158 10.68 -18.04 9.23
CA LEU A 158 11.70 -17.05 8.92
C LEU A 158 11.24 -15.65 9.30
N LEU A 159 10.00 -15.26 8.93
CA LEU A 159 9.41 -13.97 9.31
C LEU A 159 9.22 -13.87 10.83
N SER A 160 8.72 -14.90 11.48
CA SER A 160 8.55 -14.93 12.95
C SER A 160 9.89 -14.77 13.67
N SER A 161 10.97 -15.42 13.19
CA SER A 161 12.32 -15.29 13.74
C SER A 161 12.90 -13.88 13.60
N LEU A 162 12.60 -13.19 12.49
CA LEU A 162 12.98 -11.78 12.31
C LEU A 162 12.16 -10.83 13.20
N LEU A 163 10.84 -11.04 13.29
CA LEU A 163 9.92 -10.20 14.06
C LEU A 163 10.18 -10.28 15.56
N SER A 164 10.42 -11.48 16.07
CA SER A 164 10.78 -11.75 17.47
C SER A 164 12.18 -11.28 17.83
N LYS A 165 13.00 -10.90 16.84
CA LYS A 165 14.42 -10.57 17.03
C LYS A 165 15.26 -11.78 17.51
N THR A 166 14.83 -12.98 17.28
CA THR A 166 15.62 -14.19 17.45
C THR A 166 16.70 -14.22 16.37
N MET A 167 16.29 -14.02 15.11
CA MET A 167 17.22 -13.80 14.00
C MET A 167 17.56 -12.30 13.88
N LEU A 168 18.82 -11.97 13.74
CA LEU A 168 19.34 -10.60 13.53
C LEU A 168 18.83 -9.58 14.58
N PRO A 169 19.06 -9.80 15.88
CA PRO A 169 18.50 -8.98 16.96
C PRO A 169 18.86 -7.49 16.87
N GLU A 170 20.04 -7.17 16.31
CA GLU A 170 20.55 -5.81 16.18
C GLU A 170 20.05 -5.08 14.93
N ALA A 171 19.47 -5.79 13.95
CA ALA A 171 18.91 -5.16 12.76
C ALA A 171 17.73 -4.25 13.10
N THR A 172 17.50 -3.20 12.33
CA THR A 172 16.33 -2.33 12.47
C THR A 172 15.21 -2.86 11.57
N LEU A 173 14.02 -3.07 12.16
CA LEU A 173 12.82 -3.48 11.41
C LEU A 173 11.87 -2.30 11.28
N LEU A 174 11.38 -2.09 10.08
CA LEU A 174 10.30 -1.17 9.76
C LEU A 174 9.15 -1.97 9.15
N ILE A 175 8.02 -2.03 9.84
CA ILE A 175 6.91 -2.93 9.48
C ILE A 175 5.70 -2.10 9.14
N MET A 176 5.14 -2.31 7.94
CA MET A 176 3.90 -1.68 7.49
C MET A 176 2.73 -2.61 7.81
N ILE A 177 1.78 -2.13 8.63
CA ILE A 177 0.66 -2.96 9.10
C ILE A 177 -0.68 -2.20 9.00
N ARG A 178 -1.78 -2.96 8.95
CA ARG A 178 -3.13 -2.40 9.16
C ARG A 178 -3.48 -2.38 10.66
N PHE A 179 -4.48 -1.57 11.02
CA PHE A 179 -5.01 -1.55 12.38
C PHE A 179 -5.49 -2.94 12.84
N THR A 180 -6.13 -3.67 11.94
CA THR A 180 -6.65 -5.03 12.20
C THR A 180 -5.55 -6.04 12.50
N SER A 181 -4.39 -5.92 11.86
CA SER A 181 -3.26 -6.85 12.01
C SER A 181 -2.39 -6.56 13.22
N TRP A 182 -2.59 -5.41 13.90
CA TRP A 182 -1.77 -5.02 15.04
C TRP A 182 -1.87 -6.00 16.21
N GLN A 183 -3.09 -6.42 16.54
CA GLN A 183 -3.29 -7.33 17.68
C GLN A 183 -2.61 -8.69 17.46
N THR A 184 -2.62 -9.17 16.23
CA THR A 184 -1.95 -10.42 15.82
C THR A 184 -0.43 -10.27 15.81
N CYS A 185 0.07 -9.13 15.32
CA CYS A 185 1.50 -8.88 15.15
C CYS A 185 2.19 -8.52 16.48
N LYS A 186 1.53 -7.78 17.36
CA LYS A 186 2.12 -7.24 18.58
C LYS A 186 2.81 -8.28 19.49
N PRO A 187 2.26 -9.48 19.72
CA PRO A 187 2.91 -10.51 20.54
C PRO A 187 4.25 -11.00 19.97
N LEU A 188 4.42 -10.95 18.64
CA LEU A 188 5.63 -11.37 17.95
C LEU A 188 6.75 -10.32 18.01
N LEU A 189 6.42 -9.08 18.32
CA LEU A 189 7.36 -7.96 18.22
C LEU A 189 8.06 -7.67 19.54
N LYS A 190 9.38 -7.63 19.51
CA LYS A 190 10.19 -7.27 20.68
C LYS A 190 10.27 -5.74 20.81
N CYS A 191 9.61 -5.20 21.83
CA CYS A 191 9.63 -3.76 22.18
C CYS A 191 9.37 -2.82 21.00
N PRO A 192 8.30 -2.97 20.24
CA PRO A 192 8.02 -2.14 19.08
C PRO A 192 7.72 -0.69 19.47
N SER A 193 8.12 0.24 18.61
CA SER A 193 7.59 1.60 18.60
C SER A 193 6.46 1.68 17.58
N LEU A 194 5.28 2.12 18.00
CA LEU A 194 4.12 2.22 17.13
C LEU A 194 3.99 3.65 16.61
N VAL A 195 3.89 3.77 15.29
CA VAL A 195 3.66 5.02 14.57
C VAL A 195 2.36 4.88 13.78
N THR A 196 1.47 5.85 13.91
CA THR A 196 0.21 5.86 13.17
C THR A 196 0.25 6.89 12.03
N LEU A 197 -0.10 6.46 10.83
CA LEU A 197 -0.31 7.36 9.70
C LEU A 197 -1.73 7.91 9.74
N PRO A 198 -1.92 9.21 10.01
CA PRO A 198 -3.25 9.79 10.18
C PRO A 198 -3.96 10.07 8.85
N GLY A 199 -3.24 10.07 7.71
CA GLY A 199 -3.72 10.57 6.42
C GLY A 199 -3.59 12.09 6.30
N PHE A 200 -4.15 12.65 5.24
CA PHE A 200 -4.07 14.08 4.97
C PHE A 200 -4.82 14.93 5.99
N ASN A 201 -4.16 15.93 6.53
CA ASN A 201 -4.81 17.02 7.26
C ASN A 201 -5.46 18.02 6.27
N THR A 202 -6.16 19.03 6.76
CA THR A 202 -6.85 20.01 5.92
C THR A 202 -5.92 20.73 4.95
N MET A 203 -4.75 21.15 5.43
CA MET A 203 -3.78 21.88 4.58
C MET A 203 -3.17 20.97 3.52
N GLU A 204 -2.91 19.71 3.84
CA GLU A 204 -2.41 18.72 2.89
C GLU A 204 -3.43 18.37 1.82
N LYS A 205 -4.73 18.30 2.17
CA LYS A 205 -5.82 18.14 1.20
C LYS A 205 -5.88 19.31 0.23
N ILE A 206 -5.94 20.54 0.77
CA ILE A 206 -5.95 21.76 -0.05
C ILE A 206 -4.77 21.77 -1.02
N LYS A 207 -3.58 21.51 -0.50
CA LYS A 207 -2.37 21.47 -1.31
C LYS A 207 -2.42 20.38 -2.37
N TYR A 208 -3.00 19.20 -2.03
CA TYR A 208 -3.19 18.12 -2.98
C TYR A 208 -4.08 18.57 -4.15
N PHE A 209 -5.21 19.20 -3.89
CA PHE A 209 -6.09 19.75 -4.92
C PHE A 209 -5.38 20.80 -5.78
N GLN A 210 -4.69 21.75 -5.17
CA GLN A 210 -3.92 22.79 -5.89
C GLN A 210 -2.84 22.20 -6.80
N MET A 211 -2.15 21.15 -6.34
CA MET A 211 -1.16 20.45 -7.17
C MET A 211 -1.81 19.66 -8.30
N TYR A 212 -2.97 19.05 -8.06
CA TYR A 212 -3.67 18.20 -9.04
C TYR A 212 -4.29 19.01 -10.18
N PHE A 213 -4.93 20.13 -9.86
CA PHE A 213 -5.63 21.01 -10.81
C PHE A 213 -4.77 22.17 -11.31
N GLY A 214 -3.62 22.41 -10.70
CA GLY A 214 -2.83 23.63 -10.88
C GLY A 214 -3.38 24.81 -10.09
N HIS A 215 -2.65 25.92 -10.08
CA HIS A 215 -3.10 27.20 -9.50
C HIS A 215 -3.88 27.97 -10.57
N THR A 216 -5.02 27.45 -10.96
CA THR A 216 -5.92 28.03 -11.95
C THR A 216 -7.25 28.40 -11.30
N GLU A 217 -7.98 29.32 -11.90
CA GLU A 217 -9.31 29.71 -11.42
C GLU A 217 -10.27 28.49 -11.39
N GLU A 218 -10.19 27.64 -12.37
CA GLU A 218 -10.95 26.37 -12.41
C GLU A 218 -10.56 25.44 -11.26
N GLY A 219 -9.26 25.35 -10.93
CA GLY A 219 -8.77 24.55 -9.81
C GLY A 219 -9.30 25.05 -8.47
N ASP A 220 -9.36 26.37 -8.28
CA ASP A 220 -9.92 27.00 -7.07
C ASP A 220 -11.44 26.78 -6.96
N GLN A 221 -12.18 26.79 -8.06
CA GLN A 221 -13.61 26.45 -8.08
C GLN A 221 -13.86 24.99 -7.66
N VAL A 222 -13.04 24.04 -8.14
CA VAL A 222 -13.15 22.63 -7.75
C VAL A 222 -12.83 22.43 -6.27
N LEU A 223 -11.79 23.09 -5.79
CA LEU A 223 -11.43 23.05 -4.38
C LEU A 223 -12.57 23.60 -3.50
N SER A 224 -13.14 24.74 -3.87
CA SER A 224 -14.29 25.34 -3.14
C SER A 224 -15.47 24.39 -3.13
N PHE A 225 -15.84 23.82 -4.28
CA PHE A 225 -16.89 22.80 -4.37
C PHE A 225 -16.63 21.60 -3.46
N ALA A 226 -15.40 21.07 -3.45
CA ALA A 226 -15.04 19.93 -2.59
C ALA A 226 -15.10 20.31 -1.10
N MET A 227 -14.70 21.51 -0.72
CA MET A 227 -14.72 21.98 0.67
C MET A 227 -16.14 22.22 1.18
N GLU A 228 -17.06 22.67 0.35
CA GLU A 228 -18.49 22.85 0.67
C GLU A 228 -19.15 21.51 0.96
N ASN A 229 -18.73 20.43 0.28
CA ASN A 229 -19.17 19.09 0.56
C ASN A 229 -18.31 18.45 1.68
N THR A 230 -18.70 18.71 2.93
CA THR A 230 -17.92 18.29 4.12
C THR A 230 -17.64 16.78 4.17
N ILE A 231 -18.59 15.96 3.72
CA ILE A 231 -18.42 14.48 3.67
C ILE A 231 -17.34 14.13 2.66
N LEU A 232 -17.46 14.64 1.43
CA LEU A 232 -16.49 14.39 0.36
C LEU A 232 -15.09 14.85 0.77
N PHE A 233 -14.98 16.06 1.32
CA PHE A 233 -13.71 16.61 1.77
C PHE A 233 -13.12 15.86 2.96
N SER A 234 -13.95 15.32 3.86
CA SER A 234 -13.49 14.49 4.97
C SER A 234 -12.91 13.14 4.48
N MET A 235 -13.54 12.53 3.48
CA MET A 235 -13.06 11.28 2.86
C MET A 235 -11.70 11.47 2.16
N CYS A 236 -11.40 12.66 1.65
CA CYS A 236 -10.09 13.02 1.08
C CYS A 236 -8.94 12.96 2.11
N ARG A 237 -9.22 12.64 3.37
CA ARG A 237 -8.18 12.31 4.36
C ARG A 237 -7.34 11.10 3.94
N VAL A 238 -7.93 10.16 3.22
CA VAL A 238 -7.22 9.01 2.67
C VAL A 238 -6.65 9.39 1.29
N PRO A 239 -5.33 9.39 1.09
CA PRO A 239 -4.69 9.90 -0.14
C PRO A 239 -5.24 9.30 -1.44
N VAL A 240 -5.48 7.98 -1.46
CA VAL A 240 -6.04 7.33 -2.66
C VAL A 240 -7.47 7.80 -2.92
N VAL A 241 -8.28 8.02 -1.89
CA VAL A 241 -9.63 8.56 -2.03
C VAL A 241 -9.58 10.00 -2.53
N CYS A 242 -8.65 10.81 -2.00
CA CYS A 242 -8.43 12.17 -2.48
C CYS A 242 -8.12 12.20 -3.98
N TRP A 243 -7.25 11.30 -4.42
CA TRP A 243 -6.94 11.14 -5.85
C TRP A 243 -8.16 10.73 -6.68
N MET A 244 -8.96 9.77 -6.20
CA MET A 244 -10.18 9.34 -6.91
C MET A 244 -11.18 10.47 -7.04
N VAL A 245 -11.37 11.26 -5.99
CA VAL A 245 -12.23 12.45 -5.99
C VAL A 245 -11.72 13.46 -7.01
N CYS A 246 -10.44 13.81 -6.98
CA CYS A 246 -9.86 14.73 -7.94
C CYS A 246 -10.02 14.23 -9.38
N SER A 247 -9.78 12.93 -9.63
CA SER A 247 -9.93 12.33 -10.96
C SER A 247 -11.38 12.37 -11.44
N GLY A 248 -12.34 12.05 -10.58
CA GLY A 248 -13.76 12.10 -10.91
C GLY A 248 -14.24 13.51 -11.22
N LEU A 249 -13.83 14.50 -10.41
CA LEU A 249 -14.20 15.90 -10.61
C LEU A 249 -13.56 16.46 -11.89
N LYS A 250 -12.26 16.20 -12.13
CA LYS A 250 -11.57 16.64 -13.34
C LYS A 250 -12.28 16.16 -14.60
N GLN A 251 -12.71 14.91 -14.62
CA GLN A 251 -13.40 14.35 -15.77
C GLN A 251 -14.77 15.03 -16.03
N GLN A 252 -15.50 15.43 -14.98
CA GLN A 252 -16.74 16.17 -15.15
C GLN A 252 -16.50 17.57 -15.72
N MET A 253 -15.43 18.22 -15.27
CA MET A 253 -15.03 19.54 -15.83
C MET A 253 -14.67 19.45 -17.31
N GLU A 254 -13.83 18.46 -17.67
CA GLU A 254 -13.41 18.24 -19.06
C GLU A 254 -14.60 17.95 -20.01
N ARG A 255 -15.70 17.45 -19.45
CA ARG A 255 -16.98 17.25 -20.16
C ARG A 255 -17.87 18.49 -20.19
N GLY A 256 -17.45 19.57 -19.56
CA GLY A 256 -18.26 20.80 -19.43
C GLY A 256 -19.47 20.68 -18.52
N ASN A 257 -19.50 19.67 -17.65
CA ASN A 257 -20.61 19.45 -16.75
C ASN A 257 -20.54 20.36 -15.52
N ASN A 258 -21.69 20.87 -15.08
CA ASN A 258 -21.77 21.58 -13.80
C ASN A 258 -21.57 20.58 -12.63
N LEU A 259 -20.57 20.84 -11.77
CA LEU A 259 -20.19 19.93 -10.68
C LEU A 259 -21.31 19.75 -9.67
N THR A 260 -22.04 20.81 -9.33
CA THR A 260 -23.15 20.74 -8.36
C THR A 260 -24.28 19.82 -8.84
N GLN A 261 -24.54 19.82 -10.15
CA GLN A 261 -25.58 18.96 -10.73
C GLN A 261 -25.08 17.54 -10.98
N SER A 262 -23.85 17.40 -11.45
CA SER A 262 -23.30 16.08 -11.84
C SER A 262 -22.77 15.28 -10.65
N CYS A 263 -22.35 15.94 -9.58
CA CYS A 263 -21.75 15.36 -8.38
C CYS A 263 -22.41 15.87 -7.08
N PRO A 264 -23.73 15.68 -6.90
CA PRO A 264 -24.46 16.26 -5.75
C PRO A 264 -24.03 15.68 -4.39
N ASN A 265 -23.39 14.51 -4.39
CA ASN A 265 -22.92 13.85 -3.18
C ASN A 265 -21.66 13.01 -3.44
N ALA A 266 -21.04 12.50 -2.38
CA ALA A 266 -19.84 11.67 -2.47
C ALA A 266 -20.04 10.42 -3.34
N THR A 267 -21.18 9.75 -3.21
CA THR A 267 -21.50 8.54 -3.99
C THR A 267 -21.46 8.82 -5.49
N SER A 268 -22.06 9.95 -5.93
CA SER A 268 -22.05 10.30 -7.34
C SER A 268 -20.63 10.54 -7.89
N VAL A 269 -19.72 11.10 -7.09
CA VAL A 269 -18.31 11.27 -7.48
C VAL A 269 -17.65 9.90 -7.68
N PHE A 270 -17.84 8.95 -6.76
CA PHE A 270 -17.28 7.61 -6.88
C PHE A 270 -17.87 6.82 -8.05
N VAL A 271 -19.18 6.88 -8.24
CA VAL A 271 -19.85 6.26 -9.40
C VAL A 271 -19.29 6.83 -10.71
N ARG A 272 -19.09 8.14 -10.79
CA ARG A 272 -18.48 8.79 -11.97
C ARG A 272 -17.05 8.33 -12.18
N TYR A 273 -16.25 8.26 -11.10
CA TYR A 273 -14.90 7.76 -11.17
C TYR A 273 -14.87 6.31 -11.69
N ILE A 274 -15.63 5.39 -11.08
CA ILE A 274 -15.69 3.98 -11.51
C ILE A 274 -16.16 3.90 -12.96
N SER A 275 -17.23 4.60 -13.34
CA SER A 275 -17.73 4.62 -14.71
C SER A 275 -16.69 5.12 -15.72
N SER A 276 -15.74 5.93 -15.28
CA SER A 276 -14.68 6.46 -16.12
C SER A 276 -13.57 5.45 -16.43
N LEU A 277 -13.44 4.42 -15.62
CA LEU A 277 -12.48 3.34 -15.85
C LEU A 277 -12.88 2.46 -17.04
N PHE A 278 -14.16 2.51 -17.44
CA PHE A 278 -14.66 1.74 -18.56
C PHE A 278 -14.58 2.56 -19.86
N PRO A 279 -14.03 2.01 -20.96
CA PRO A 279 -13.85 2.74 -22.20
C PRO A 279 -15.20 3.12 -22.82
N THR A 280 -15.38 4.41 -23.10
CA THR A 280 -16.63 4.97 -23.66
C THR A 280 -16.81 4.75 -25.15
N ARG A 281 -15.76 4.31 -25.86
CA ARG A 281 -15.74 4.14 -27.33
C ARG A 281 -16.02 2.72 -27.82
N ALA A 282 -16.47 1.82 -26.95
CA ALA A 282 -16.85 0.48 -27.37
C ALA A 282 -18.23 0.47 -28.09
N GLU A 283 -18.33 -0.34 -29.14
CA GLU A 283 -19.58 -0.61 -29.85
C GLU A 283 -20.70 -1.00 -28.88
N ASN A 284 -21.97 -0.76 -29.26
CA ASN A 284 -23.14 -0.95 -28.38
C ASN A 284 -23.21 -2.31 -27.67
N PHE A 285 -22.65 -3.35 -28.23
CA PHE A 285 -22.56 -4.68 -27.63
C PHE A 285 -21.59 -4.72 -26.44
N SER A 286 -20.42 -4.13 -26.59
CA SER A 286 -19.40 -4.02 -25.53
C SER A 286 -19.91 -3.18 -24.35
N ARG A 287 -20.72 -2.17 -24.61
CA ARG A 287 -21.31 -1.30 -23.58
C ARG A 287 -22.30 -2.04 -22.67
N LYS A 288 -23.12 -2.94 -23.24
CA LYS A 288 -24.05 -3.77 -22.46
C LYS A 288 -23.32 -4.78 -21.56
N ILE A 289 -22.23 -5.38 -22.07
CA ILE A 289 -21.41 -6.30 -21.26
C ILE A 289 -20.74 -5.54 -20.12
N HIS A 290 -20.16 -4.37 -20.38
CA HIS A 290 -19.55 -3.56 -19.32
C HIS A 290 -20.56 -3.13 -18.24
N GLN A 291 -21.78 -2.79 -18.65
CA GLN A 291 -22.83 -2.42 -17.70
C GLN A 291 -23.24 -3.61 -16.81
N ALA A 292 -23.42 -4.80 -17.41
CA ALA A 292 -23.74 -6.01 -16.64
C ALA A 292 -22.62 -6.38 -15.65
N GLN A 293 -21.35 -6.24 -16.06
CA GLN A 293 -20.21 -6.50 -15.17
C GLN A 293 -20.13 -5.46 -14.04
N LEU A 294 -20.44 -4.19 -14.31
CA LEU A 294 -20.50 -3.16 -13.28
C LEU A 294 -21.64 -3.40 -12.28
N GLU A 295 -22.80 -3.80 -12.76
CA GLU A 295 -23.94 -4.19 -11.91
C GLU A 295 -23.56 -5.38 -11.02
N GLY A 296 -22.90 -6.40 -11.60
CA GLY A 296 -22.37 -7.54 -10.85
C GLY A 296 -21.37 -7.13 -9.77
N LEU A 297 -20.44 -6.22 -10.10
CA LEU A 297 -19.49 -5.69 -9.13
C LEU A 297 -20.18 -4.95 -7.97
N CYS A 298 -21.20 -4.14 -8.28
CA CYS A 298 -21.99 -3.45 -7.26
C CYS A 298 -22.75 -4.43 -6.36
N HIS A 299 -23.33 -5.48 -6.96
CA HIS A 299 -24.00 -6.54 -6.21
C HIS A 299 -23.04 -7.27 -5.27
N LEU A 300 -21.88 -7.68 -5.80
CA LEU A 300 -20.83 -8.32 -5.03
C LEU A 300 -20.36 -7.45 -3.84
N ALA A 301 -20.17 -6.15 -4.06
CA ALA A 301 -19.76 -5.22 -3.02
C ALA A 301 -20.85 -5.06 -1.94
N ALA A 302 -22.11 -4.91 -2.35
CA ALA A 302 -23.24 -4.75 -1.43
C ALA A 302 -23.41 -6.00 -0.57
N ASP A 303 -23.33 -7.18 -1.18
CA ASP A 303 -23.49 -8.46 -0.50
C ASP A 303 -22.34 -8.71 0.48
N SER A 304 -21.10 -8.42 0.07
CA SER A 304 -19.93 -8.50 0.91
C SER A 304 -20.04 -7.61 2.16
N MET A 305 -20.54 -6.39 1.99
CA MET A 305 -20.77 -5.45 3.11
C MET A 305 -21.88 -5.95 4.04
N TRP A 306 -22.96 -6.46 3.48
CA TRP A 306 -24.12 -6.93 4.24
C TRP A 306 -23.76 -8.13 5.11
N HIS A 307 -23.06 -9.10 4.54
CA HIS A 307 -22.63 -10.32 5.23
C HIS A 307 -21.29 -10.18 5.96
N ARG A 308 -20.65 -9.01 5.90
CA ARG A 308 -19.30 -8.76 6.46
C ARG A 308 -18.27 -9.76 5.93
N LYS A 309 -18.42 -10.18 4.69
CA LYS A 309 -17.51 -11.12 4.02
C LYS A 309 -16.45 -10.35 3.25
N TRP A 310 -15.23 -10.37 3.73
CA TRP A 310 -14.12 -9.60 3.15
C TRP A 310 -13.31 -10.39 2.12
N VAL A 311 -13.38 -11.72 2.19
CA VAL A 311 -12.75 -12.64 1.25
C VAL A 311 -13.84 -13.24 0.35
N LEU A 312 -13.67 -13.08 -0.94
CA LEU A 312 -14.61 -13.45 -1.99
C LEU A 312 -14.10 -14.71 -2.69
N GLY A 313 -14.86 -15.76 -2.68
CA GLY A 313 -14.56 -16.99 -3.41
C GLY A 313 -15.18 -16.98 -4.81
N LYS A 314 -14.95 -18.07 -5.53
CA LYS A 314 -15.52 -18.28 -6.86
C LYS A 314 -17.04 -18.25 -6.86
N GLU A 315 -17.66 -18.84 -5.84
CA GLU A 315 -19.11 -18.88 -5.67
C GLU A 315 -19.72 -17.47 -5.60
N ASP A 316 -19.07 -16.54 -4.88
CA ASP A 316 -19.52 -15.16 -4.76
C ASP A 316 -19.49 -14.42 -6.11
N LEU A 317 -18.47 -14.70 -6.93
CA LEU A 317 -18.35 -14.13 -8.27
C LEU A 317 -19.42 -14.67 -9.22
N GLU A 318 -19.73 -15.97 -9.13
CA GLU A 318 -20.77 -16.62 -9.92
C GLU A 318 -22.17 -16.09 -9.53
N GLU A 319 -22.43 -15.91 -8.25
CA GLU A 319 -23.68 -15.34 -7.73
C GLU A 319 -23.87 -13.89 -8.18
N ALA A 320 -22.77 -13.11 -8.19
CA ALA A 320 -22.74 -11.75 -8.71
C ALA A 320 -22.76 -11.69 -10.25
N LYS A 321 -22.82 -12.81 -10.94
CA LYS A 321 -22.79 -12.93 -12.42
C LYS A 321 -21.56 -12.27 -13.07
N LEU A 322 -20.43 -12.31 -12.37
CA LEU A 322 -19.14 -11.84 -12.87
C LEU A 322 -18.46 -12.97 -13.64
N ASP A 323 -18.19 -12.74 -14.91
CA ASP A 323 -17.41 -13.67 -15.72
C ASP A 323 -15.90 -13.42 -15.56
N GLN A 324 -15.09 -14.34 -16.06
CA GLN A 324 -13.63 -14.24 -15.99
C GLN A 324 -13.07 -12.97 -16.67
N THR A 325 -13.77 -12.46 -17.69
CA THR A 325 -13.39 -11.23 -18.38
C THR A 325 -13.59 -10.03 -17.49
N GLY A 326 -14.73 -9.95 -16.80
CA GLY A 326 -15.03 -8.91 -15.81
C GLY A 326 -14.05 -8.94 -14.65
N VAL A 327 -13.81 -10.11 -14.08
CA VAL A 327 -12.84 -10.28 -12.98
C VAL A 327 -11.44 -9.82 -13.41
N THR A 328 -10.97 -10.22 -14.61
CA THR A 328 -9.67 -9.80 -15.12
C THR A 328 -9.59 -8.28 -15.33
N ALA A 329 -10.67 -7.66 -15.83
CA ALA A 329 -10.75 -6.22 -15.96
C ALA A 329 -10.66 -5.51 -14.59
N PHE A 330 -11.39 -5.98 -13.58
CA PHE A 330 -11.37 -5.39 -12.24
C PHE A 330 -10.02 -5.59 -11.51
N LEU A 331 -9.33 -6.70 -11.78
CA LEU A 331 -7.93 -6.89 -11.32
C LEU A 331 -7.01 -5.88 -12.00
N GLY A 332 -7.13 -5.69 -13.32
CA GLY A 332 -6.35 -4.69 -14.06
C GLY A 332 -6.61 -3.25 -13.62
N MET A 333 -7.83 -2.94 -13.21
CA MET A 333 -8.23 -1.63 -12.65
C MET A 333 -7.86 -1.48 -11.17
N SER A 334 -7.29 -2.51 -10.54
CA SER A 334 -6.98 -2.54 -9.11
C SER A 334 -8.21 -2.30 -8.20
N ILE A 335 -9.40 -2.66 -8.66
CA ILE A 335 -10.63 -2.66 -7.85
C ILE A 335 -10.67 -3.93 -7.00
N LEU A 336 -10.41 -5.07 -7.64
CA LEU A 336 -10.21 -6.35 -6.96
C LEU A 336 -8.72 -6.71 -6.93
N ARG A 337 -8.35 -7.57 -6.00
CA ARG A 337 -7.02 -8.15 -5.87
C ARG A 337 -7.15 -9.63 -5.49
N ARG A 338 -6.29 -10.47 -6.06
CA ARG A 338 -6.18 -11.87 -5.64
C ARG A 338 -5.47 -11.97 -4.29
N ILE A 339 -5.88 -12.95 -3.49
CA ILE A 339 -5.15 -13.34 -2.29
C ILE A 339 -4.03 -14.28 -2.70
N ALA A 340 -2.84 -14.04 -2.18
CA ALA A 340 -1.70 -14.88 -2.46
C ALA A 340 -1.86 -16.29 -1.87
N GLY A 341 -1.49 -17.28 -2.66
CA GLY A 341 -1.57 -18.70 -2.26
C GLY A 341 -2.96 -19.33 -2.45
N GLU A 342 -3.96 -18.55 -2.86
CA GLU A 342 -5.32 -19.03 -3.14
C GLU A 342 -5.75 -18.55 -4.53
N GLU A 343 -5.80 -19.46 -5.51
CA GLU A 343 -6.02 -19.11 -6.93
C GLU A 343 -7.37 -18.44 -7.18
N ASP A 344 -8.40 -18.76 -6.41
CA ASP A 344 -9.79 -18.33 -6.62
C ASP A 344 -10.35 -17.45 -5.51
N HIS A 345 -9.48 -16.79 -4.72
CA HIS A 345 -9.92 -15.87 -3.68
C HIS A 345 -9.52 -14.42 -3.97
N TYR A 346 -10.46 -13.53 -3.77
CA TYR A 346 -10.35 -12.12 -4.10
C TYR A 346 -10.73 -11.23 -2.92
N VAL A 347 -10.23 -10.01 -2.92
CA VAL A 347 -10.62 -8.96 -1.97
C VAL A 347 -10.75 -7.64 -2.70
N PHE A 348 -11.63 -6.77 -2.23
CA PHE A 348 -11.63 -5.39 -2.67
C PHE A 348 -10.33 -4.69 -2.23
N THR A 349 -9.69 -3.99 -3.14
CA THR A 349 -8.45 -3.27 -2.85
C THR A 349 -8.64 -2.17 -1.82
N LEU A 350 -9.80 -1.53 -1.85
CA LEU A 350 -10.21 -0.48 -0.93
C LEU A 350 -11.57 -0.79 -0.33
N VAL A 351 -11.74 -0.50 0.96
CA VAL A 351 -13.01 -0.63 1.68
C VAL A 351 -14.05 0.40 1.18
N THR A 352 -13.61 1.40 0.42
CA THR A 352 -14.46 2.43 -0.18
C THR A 352 -15.07 2.03 -1.54
N PHE A 353 -14.65 0.92 -2.09
CA PHE A 353 -15.32 0.30 -3.24
C PHE A 353 -16.42 -0.64 -2.79
#